data_9ec3a6ff51cdb13ef50ea13c7ed78abe
#
_entry.id   9ec3a6ff51cdb13ef50ea13c7ed78abe
#
_cell.length_a   1.000
_cell.length_b   1.000
_cell.length_c   1.000
_cell.angle_alpha   90.00
_cell.angle_beta   90.00
_cell.angle_gamma   90.00
#
_symmetry.space_group_name_H-M   'P 1'
#
loop_
_entity.id
_entity.type
_entity.pdbx_description
1 polymer ?
#
loop_
_entity_poly.entity_id
_entity_poly.type
_entity_poly.pdbx_seq_one_letter_code
_entity_poly.pdbx_strand_id
1 'polypeptide(L)'
;SCAFMLTFLWGNDKLLDKRGFYVEYQSLMFCQRKGGFTVFQVIKREGEVTDFTLTKISDAIMKAFNATDVQYNNDVVDLLALRVTADFQGKVKDDGIHVEDIQDSVESVLIKAGYDEVAKAYILYRKQREKIRNMKSTILDYKEIVNSYVKVEDWRVKENSTVTYSVGGLILSNSGAVTANYWLSEIYDNEIADAHRNADIHIHDLSMLTGYCAGWSLKQLIREGLGGIEGKITSAPAKHLSVLCNQMVNFLGIMQNEWAGAQAFSSFDTYLAPFVKADNLSYPEVKKCIESFVYGVNTPSRWGTQAPFSNITLDWTVPDDLAELPAIVGGKDMDFKYKDC
;
A
#
# COMPACT_ATOMS: atom_id res chain seq x y z
N SER A 1 -19.58 21.30 -37.64
CA SER A 1 -19.46 20.57 -38.92
C SER A 1 -18.13 20.94 -39.59
N CYS A 2 -17.15 20.06 -39.45
CA CYS A 2 -15.86 20.22 -40.15
C CYS A 2 -16.01 19.65 -41.56
N ALA A 3 -15.94 20.51 -42.56
CA ALA A 3 -15.80 20.09 -43.93
C ALA A 3 -14.32 19.85 -44.23
N PHE A 4 -13.98 18.63 -44.62
CA PHE A 4 -12.65 18.23 -45.06
C PHE A 4 -12.44 18.76 -46.49
N MET A 5 -11.39 19.56 -46.68
CA MET A 5 -10.88 19.93 -48.00
C MET A 5 -9.45 19.40 -48.13
N LEU A 6 -9.29 18.35 -48.90
CA LEU A 6 -7.99 17.75 -49.26
C LEU A 6 -7.37 18.57 -50.39
N THR A 7 -6.21 19.19 -50.14
CA THR A 7 -5.37 19.80 -51.21
C THR A 7 -4.15 18.90 -51.43
N PHE A 8 -4.01 18.40 -52.64
CA PHE A 8 -2.90 17.54 -53.09
C PHE A 8 -1.63 18.37 -53.36
N LEU A 9 -0.50 17.94 -52.78
CA LEU A 9 0.83 18.34 -53.24
C LEU A 9 1.59 17.08 -53.69
N TRP A 10 2.14 17.12 -54.89
CA TRP A 10 2.80 16.00 -55.55
C TRP A 10 4.22 15.75 -55.02
N GLY A 11 4.51 14.53 -54.62
CA GLY A 11 5.84 13.96 -54.36
C GLY A 11 5.78 12.43 -54.43
N ASN A 12 6.74 11.82 -55.09
CA ASN A 12 6.72 10.44 -55.56
C ASN A 12 7.03 9.37 -54.52
N ASP A 13 6.12 9.07 -53.59
CA ASP A 13 6.20 7.78 -52.84
C ASP A 13 4.78 7.27 -52.58
N LYS A 14 4.39 6.27 -53.33
CA LYS A 14 3.07 5.66 -53.31
C LYS A 14 3.17 4.19 -52.91
N LEU A 15 2.48 3.79 -51.86
CA LEU A 15 2.27 2.38 -51.48
C LEU A 15 0.79 1.98 -51.68
N LEU A 16 0.56 0.80 -52.26
CA LEU A 16 -0.75 0.20 -52.50
C LEU A 16 -1.16 -0.70 -51.36
N ASP A 17 -2.35 -0.48 -50.78
CA ASP A 17 -2.97 -1.42 -49.89
C ASP A 17 -3.48 -2.67 -50.63
N LYS A 18 -3.74 -3.81 -49.94
CA LYS A 18 -4.25 -5.08 -50.53
C LYS A 18 -5.60 -4.94 -51.23
N ARG A 19 -6.24 -3.77 -51.22
CA ARG A 19 -7.49 -3.42 -51.90
C ARG A 19 -7.30 -2.41 -53.01
N GLY A 20 -6.05 -2.04 -53.34
CA GLY A 20 -5.76 -1.18 -54.51
C GLY A 20 -5.87 0.31 -54.25
N PHE A 21 -5.91 0.80 -53.04
CA PHE A 21 -5.96 2.22 -52.73
C PHE A 21 -4.56 2.78 -52.45
N TYR A 22 -4.28 3.93 -53.06
CA TYR A 22 -3.04 4.70 -52.83
C TYR A 22 -3.18 5.54 -51.55
N VAL A 23 -2.22 5.45 -50.65
CA VAL A 23 -2.16 6.27 -49.43
C VAL A 23 -0.88 7.14 -49.50
N GLU A 24 -1.06 8.42 -49.42
CA GLU A 24 0.04 9.40 -49.42
C GLU A 24 0.53 9.65 -48.00
N TYR A 25 1.82 9.43 -47.72
CA TYR A 25 2.42 9.29 -46.41
C TYR A 25 2.48 10.56 -45.55
N GLN A 26 2.29 11.76 -46.13
CA GLN A 26 2.47 13.03 -45.40
C GLN A 26 1.19 13.82 -45.10
N SER A 27 0.05 13.43 -45.63
CA SER A 27 -1.17 14.25 -45.50
C SER A 27 -2.09 13.92 -44.33
N LEU A 28 -1.83 12.84 -43.55
CA LEU A 28 -2.71 12.39 -42.46
C LEU A 28 -2.43 13.05 -41.09
N MET A 29 -1.36 13.87 -40.98
CA MET A 29 -0.93 14.39 -39.66
C MET A 29 -1.39 15.83 -39.35
N PHE A 30 -2.15 16.51 -40.21
CA PHE A 30 -2.43 17.93 -40.01
C PHE A 30 -3.91 18.23 -39.94
N CYS A 31 -4.37 18.74 -38.80
CA CYS A 31 -5.67 19.39 -38.66
C CYS A 31 -5.47 20.89 -38.85
N GLN A 32 -6.14 21.47 -39.88
CA GLN A 32 -6.04 22.91 -40.18
C GLN A 32 -7.02 23.67 -39.24
N ARG A 33 -6.51 24.32 -38.20
CA ARG A 33 -7.18 25.46 -37.55
C ARG A 33 -6.69 26.74 -38.18
N LYS A 34 -7.57 27.73 -38.24
CA LYS A 34 -7.31 29.06 -38.89
C LYS A 34 -5.88 29.55 -38.63
N GLY A 35 -4.99 29.38 -39.60
CA GLY A 35 -3.71 30.08 -39.68
C GLY A 35 -2.41 29.28 -39.46
N GLY A 36 -2.42 27.94 -39.32
CA GLY A 36 -1.18 27.17 -39.17
C GLY A 36 -1.39 25.66 -39.05
N PHE A 37 -0.34 24.88 -39.38
CA PHE A 37 -0.28 23.45 -39.16
C PHE A 37 0.01 23.20 -37.66
N THR A 38 -0.88 22.56 -36.93
CA THR A 38 -0.66 22.19 -35.54
C THR A 38 -0.29 20.71 -35.44
N VAL A 39 0.91 20.44 -34.94
CA VAL A 39 1.32 19.11 -34.51
C VAL A 39 0.55 18.77 -33.21
N PHE A 40 0.00 17.56 -33.11
CA PHE A 40 -0.63 17.13 -31.88
C PHE A 40 0.37 17.15 -30.72
N GLN A 41 -0.07 17.64 -29.59
CA GLN A 41 0.71 17.60 -28.36
C GLN A 41 0.36 16.36 -27.54
N VAL A 42 1.36 15.73 -26.95
CA VAL A 42 1.22 14.57 -26.08
C VAL A 42 1.51 14.99 -24.66
N ILE A 43 0.54 14.78 -23.79
CA ILE A 43 0.67 15.01 -22.37
C ILE A 43 1.23 13.71 -21.77
N LYS A 44 2.44 13.77 -21.23
CA LYS A 44 3.05 12.66 -20.50
C LYS A 44 2.39 12.48 -19.13
N ARG A 45 2.61 11.33 -18.47
CA ARG A 45 2.07 11.00 -17.15
C ARG A 45 2.38 12.03 -16.06
N GLU A 46 3.55 12.67 -16.17
CA GLU A 46 4.03 13.69 -15.23
C GLU A 46 3.57 15.11 -15.59
N GLY A 47 2.63 15.23 -16.55
CA GLY A 47 2.12 16.52 -17.01
C GLY A 47 3.01 17.25 -18.04
N GLU A 48 4.19 16.71 -18.36
CA GLU A 48 5.06 17.28 -19.39
C GLU A 48 4.41 17.17 -20.76
N VAL A 49 4.39 18.26 -21.52
CA VAL A 49 3.82 18.34 -22.87
C VAL A 49 4.94 18.24 -23.91
N THR A 50 4.80 17.32 -24.86
CA THR A 50 5.77 17.13 -25.95
C THR A 50 5.06 16.95 -27.27
N ASP A 51 5.77 17.25 -28.37
CA ASP A 51 5.25 17.05 -29.71
C ASP A 51 5.04 15.56 -30.04
N PHE A 52 3.95 15.28 -30.72
CA PHE A 52 3.64 13.95 -31.20
C PHE A 52 4.66 13.48 -32.25
N THR A 53 5.11 12.23 -32.13
CA THR A 53 6.06 11.61 -33.04
C THR A 53 5.60 10.19 -33.40
N LEU A 54 5.24 9.95 -34.66
CA LEU A 54 4.73 8.64 -35.11
C LEU A 54 5.74 7.52 -34.90
N THR A 55 7.03 7.80 -35.09
CA THR A 55 8.10 6.81 -34.94
C THR A 55 8.14 6.19 -33.55
N LYS A 56 7.70 6.91 -32.51
CA LYS A 56 7.60 6.32 -31.15
C LYS A 56 6.55 5.21 -31.06
N ILE A 57 5.47 5.31 -31.83
CA ILE A 57 4.45 4.26 -31.92
C ILE A 57 4.99 3.09 -32.74
N SER A 58 5.59 3.34 -33.92
CA SER A 58 6.23 2.31 -34.74
C SER A 58 7.28 1.53 -33.95
N ASP A 59 8.16 2.24 -33.23
CA ASP A 59 9.19 1.59 -32.37
C ASP A 59 8.60 0.73 -31.26
N ALA A 60 7.50 1.18 -30.65
CA ALA A 60 6.84 0.43 -29.57
C ALA A 60 6.16 -0.85 -30.12
N ILE A 61 5.49 -0.75 -31.27
CA ILE A 61 4.87 -1.89 -31.96
C ILE A 61 5.96 -2.87 -32.43
N MET A 62 7.04 -2.39 -33.03
CA MET A 62 8.16 -3.20 -33.47
C MET A 62 8.78 -3.99 -32.32
N LYS A 63 8.97 -3.37 -31.16
CA LYS A 63 9.47 -4.05 -29.95
C LYS A 63 8.51 -5.15 -29.48
N ALA A 64 7.20 -4.95 -29.60
CA ALA A 64 6.21 -5.95 -29.26
C ALA A 64 6.25 -7.14 -30.23
N PHE A 65 6.40 -6.91 -31.53
CA PHE A 65 6.62 -7.97 -32.51
C PHE A 65 7.90 -8.76 -32.23
N ASN A 66 9.01 -8.06 -31.97
CA ASN A 66 10.30 -8.69 -31.66
C ASN A 66 10.28 -9.53 -30.35
N ALA A 67 9.31 -9.30 -29.50
CA ALA A 67 9.10 -10.10 -28.28
C ALA A 67 8.22 -11.34 -28.52
N THR A 68 7.81 -11.60 -29.75
CA THR A 68 6.98 -12.74 -30.17
C THR A 68 7.61 -13.43 -31.38
N ASP A 69 7.15 -14.64 -31.68
CA ASP A 69 7.59 -15.38 -32.89
C ASP A 69 6.82 -14.98 -34.16
N VAL A 70 5.97 -13.95 -34.08
CA VAL A 70 5.15 -13.48 -35.19
C VAL A 70 6.02 -12.73 -36.20
N GLN A 71 6.05 -13.24 -37.44
CA GLN A 71 6.80 -12.60 -38.53
C GLN A 71 6.12 -11.33 -39.02
N TYR A 72 6.88 -10.30 -39.23
CA TYR A 72 6.39 -9.01 -39.72
C TYR A 72 7.38 -8.36 -40.69
N ASN A 73 6.93 -7.34 -41.41
CA ASN A 73 7.77 -6.41 -42.15
C ASN A 73 7.52 -4.96 -41.64
N ASN A 74 8.40 -4.05 -42.00
CA ASN A 74 8.30 -2.65 -41.58
C ASN A 74 7.01 -1.99 -42.07
N ASP A 75 6.52 -2.33 -43.25
CA ASP A 75 5.30 -1.76 -43.83
C ASP A 75 4.06 -2.08 -42.98
N VAL A 76 4.02 -3.30 -42.37
CA VAL A 76 2.96 -3.67 -41.43
C VAL A 76 3.01 -2.84 -40.18
N VAL A 77 4.21 -2.62 -39.61
CA VAL A 77 4.39 -1.79 -38.43
C VAL A 77 3.96 -0.34 -38.70
N ASP A 78 4.36 0.21 -39.82
CA ASP A 78 3.99 1.58 -40.18
C ASP A 78 2.48 1.71 -40.43
N LEU A 79 1.88 0.74 -41.11
CA LEU A 79 0.42 0.69 -41.29
C LEU A 79 -0.33 0.64 -39.96
N LEU A 80 0.14 -0.18 -39.02
CA LEU A 80 -0.45 -0.28 -37.66
C LEU A 80 -0.29 1.04 -36.90
N ALA A 81 0.87 1.69 -36.98
CA ALA A 81 1.10 2.99 -36.35
C ALA A 81 0.16 4.09 -36.91
N LEU A 82 -0.09 4.08 -38.20
CA LEU A 82 -1.07 4.99 -38.81
C LEU A 82 -2.49 4.68 -38.36
N ARG A 83 -2.87 3.41 -38.25
CA ARG A 83 -4.19 3.02 -37.73
C ARG A 83 -4.36 3.44 -36.26
N VAL A 84 -3.33 3.34 -35.44
CA VAL A 84 -3.33 3.83 -34.06
C VAL A 84 -3.58 5.34 -34.04
N THR A 85 -2.90 6.09 -34.91
CA THR A 85 -3.11 7.55 -35.03
C THR A 85 -4.55 7.88 -35.42
N ALA A 86 -5.14 7.13 -36.32
CA ALA A 86 -6.54 7.29 -36.70
C ALA A 86 -7.51 6.92 -35.57
N ASP A 87 -7.21 5.88 -34.78
CA ASP A 87 -8.05 5.42 -33.67
C ASP A 87 -8.12 6.46 -32.54
N PHE A 88 -7.00 7.07 -32.17
CA PHE A 88 -7.01 8.07 -31.10
C PHE A 88 -7.32 9.50 -31.55
N GLN A 89 -7.36 9.78 -32.84
CA GLN A 89 -7.61 11.15 -33.35
C GLN A 89 -8.90 11.77 -32.78
N GLY A 90 -9.93 10.98 -32.58
CA GLY A 90 -11.18 11.42 -31.97
C GLY A 90 -11.09 11.72 -30.46
N LYS A 91 -10.02 11.31 -29.80
CA LYS A 91 -9.76 11.52 -28.36
C LYS A 91 -8.91 12.75 -28.07
N VAL A 92 -8.35 13.39 -29.12
CA VAL A 92 -7.50 14.59 -28.98
C VAL A 92 -8.36 15.76 -28.51
N LYS A 93 -7.96 16.37 -27.41
CA LYS A 93 -8.58 17.58 -26.85
C LYS A 93 -7.79 18.84 -27.24
N ASP A 94 -8.28 20.00 -26.82
CA ASP A 94 -7.64 21.29 -27.14
C ASP A 94 -6.25 21.44 -26.54
N ASP A 95 -5.98 20.76 -25.41
CA ASP A 95 -4.71 20.73 -24.70
C ASP A 95 -3.78 19.58 -25.13
N GLY A 96 -4.24 18.68 -25.99
CA GLY A 96 -3.48 17.53 -26.49
C GLY A 96 -4.14 16.19 -26.22
N ILE A 97 -3.33 15.12 -26.22
CA ILE A 97 -3.75 13.75 -25.92
C ILE A 97 -2.84 13.15 -24.85
N HIS A 98 -3.43 12.44 -23.90
CA HIS A 98 -2.65 11.71 -22.91
C HIS A 98 -1.95 10.49 -23.50
N VAL A 99 -0.71 10.24 -23.05
CA VAL A 99 0.08 9.10 -23.51
C VAL A 99 -0.63 7.76 -23.26
N GLU A 100 -1.47 7.66 -22.21
CA GLU A 100 -2.25 6.45 -21.91
C GLU A 100 -3.29 6.19 -23.00
N ASP A 101 -4.01 7.22 -23.47
CA ASP A 101 -5.00 7.09 -24.55
C ASP A 101 -4.37 6.59 -25.84
N ILE A 102 -3.12 7.01 -26.12
CA ILE A 102 -2.34 6.51 -27.26
C ILE A 102 -2.01 5.04 -27.06
N GLN A 103 -1.58 4.63 -25.86
CA GLN A 103 -1.21 3.25 -25.56
C GLN A 103 -2.43 2.32 -25.63
N ASP A 104 -3.59 2.75 -25.13
CA ASP A 104 -4.84 2.01 -25.23
C ASP A 104 -5.28 1.83 -26.70
N SER A 105 -5.05 2.84 -27.52
CA SER A 105 -5.29 2.76 -28.97
C SER A 105 -4.32 1.77 -29.65
N VAL A 106 -3.04 1.67 -29.21
CA VAL A 106 -2.10 0.65 -29.71
C VAL A 106 -2.63 -0.75 -29.39
N GLU A 107 -3.05 -1.00 -28.16
CA GLU A 107 -3.60 -2.29 -27.74
C GLU A 107 -4.85 -2.66 -28.56
N SER A 108 -5.79 -1.73 -28.69
CA SER A 108 -7.03 -1.90 -29.45
C SER A 108 -6.77 -2.22 -30.91
N VAL A 109 -5.84 -1.50 -31.56
CA VAL A 109 -5.51 -1.69 -32.98
C VAL A 109 -4.81 -3.02 -33.23
N LEU A 110 -3.89 -3.44 -32.34
CA LEU A 110 -3.22 -4.73 -32.47
C LEU A 110 -4.23 -5.88 -32.35
N ILE A 111 -5.15 -5.85 -31.40
CA ILE A 111 -6.22 -6.86 -31.24
C ILE A 111 -7.15 -6.85 -32.47
N LYS A 112 -7.65 -5.68 -32.90
CA LYS A 112 -8.53 -5.56 -34.07
C LYS A 112 -7.87 -6.01 -35.38
N ALA A 113 -6.54 -5.92 -35.45
CA ALA A 113 -5.77 -6.39 -36.61
C ALA A 113 -5.45 -7.90 -36.55
N GLY A 114 -5.84 -8.61 -35.49
CA GLY A 114 -5.63 -10.06 -35.32
C GLY A 114 -4.22 -10.42 -34.83
N TYR A 115 -3.49 -9.49 -34.23
CA TYR A 115 -2.15 -9.70 -33.64
C TYR A 115 -2.24 -9.88 -32.11
N ASP A 116 -3.04 -10.84 -31.65
CA ASP A 116 -3.35 -11.04 -30.22
C ASP A 116 -2.10 -11.33 -29.38
N GLU A 117 -1.15 -12.14 -29.90
CA GLU A 117 0.10 -12.43 -29.20
C GLU A 117 0.97 -11.18 -29.07
N VAL A 118 1.03 -10.36 -30.10
CA VAL A 118 1.78 -9.09 -30.10
C VAL A 118 1.13 -8.09 -29.14
N ALA A 119 -0.21 -8.01 -29.15
CA ALA A 119 -0.96 -7.18 -28.22
C ALA A 119 -0.67 -7.59 -26.77
N LYS A 120 -0.69 -8.90 -26.47
CA LYS A 120 -0.34 -9.43 -25.14
C LYS A 120 1.09 -9.08 -24.75
N ALA A 121 2.06 -9.22 -25.66
CA ALA A 121 3.44 -8.82 -25.41
C ALA A 121 3.58 -7.32 -25.12
N TYR A 122 2.84 -6.48 -25.87
CA TYR A 122 2.79 -5.05 -25.65
C TYR A 122 2.23 -4.67 -24.25
N ILE A 123 1.11 -5.27 -23.85
CA ILE A 123 0.47 -5.06 -22.55
C ILE A 123 1.43 -5.46 -21.40
N LEU A 124 2.07 -6.64 -21.53
CA LEU A 124 3.04 -7.11 -20.53
C LEU A 124 4.26 -6.17 -20.43
N TYR A 125 4.76 -5.70 -21.56
CA TYR A 125 5.86 -4.72 -21.59
C TYR A 125 5.46 -3.39 -20.95
N ARG A 126 4.24 -2.89 -21.22
CA ARG A 126 3.67 -1.68 -20.58
C ARG A 126 3.63 -1.83 -19.06
N LYS A 127 3.08 -2.93 -18.55
CA LYS A 127 3.04 -3.24 -17.11
C LYS A 127 4.44 -3.36 -16.50
N GLN A 128 5.37 -4.03 -17.18
CA GLN A 128 6.74 -4.14 -16.68
C GLN A 128 7.44 -2.77 -16.60
N ARG A 129 7.22 -1.90 -17.59
CA ARG A 129 7.75 -0.53 -17.58
C ARG A 129 7.14 0.34 -16.48
N GLU A 130 5.87 0.17 -16.21
CA GLU A 130 5.18 0.81 -15.09
C GLU A 130 5.79 0.36 -13.76
N LYS A 131 5.96 -0.94 -13.57
CA LYS A 131 6.60 -1.50 -12.37
C LYS A 131 8.04 -0.98 -12.17
N ILE A 132 8.84 -0.90 -13.24
CA ILE A 132 10.21 -0.34 -13.17
C ILE A 132 10.18 1.16 -12.80
N ARG A 133 9.22 1.94 -13.29
CA ARG A 133 9.07 3.36 -12.92
C ARG A 133 8.71 3.50 -11.44
N ASN A 134 7.74 2.73 -10.99
CA ASN A 134 7.33 2.73 -9.57
C ASN A 134 8.49 2.34 -8.65
N MET A 135 9.27 1.34 -9.03
CA MET A 135 10.49 0.98 -8.31
C MET A 135 11.54 2.11 -8.31
N LYS A 136 11.74 2.79 -9.44
CA LYS A 136 12.68 3.92 -9.52
C LYS A 136 12.23 5.11 -8.69
N SER A 137 10.95 5.43 -8.68
CA SER A 137 10.36 6.45 -7.83
C SER A 137 10.61 6.11 -6.35
N THR A 138 10.35 4.88 -5.94
CA THR A 138 10.63 4.42 -4.57
C THR A 138 12.10 4.56 -4.17
N ILE A 139 13.04 4.26 -5.06
CA ILE A 139 14.48 4.40 -4.79
C ILE A 139 14.91 5.87 -4.70
N LEU A 140 14.34 6.74 -5.52
CA LEU A 140 14.59 8.19 -5.46
C LEU A 140 14.07 8.78 -4.15
N ASP A 141 12.87 8.36 -3.72
CA ASP A 141 12.24 8.81 -2.49
C ASP A 141 12.98 8.29 -1.24
N TYR A 142 13.72 7.17 -1.34
CA TYR A 142 14.47 6.61 -0.21
C TYR A 142 15.47 7.60 0.39
N LYS A 143 16.18 8.36 -0.43
CA LYS A 143 17.09 9.41 0.04
C LYS A 143 16.36 10.51 0.79
N GLU A 144 15.19 10.91 0.31
CA GLU A 144 14.33 11.89 0.98
C GLU A 144 13.79 11.36 2.29
N ILE A 145 13.33 10.12 2.33
CA ILE A 145 12.85 9.46 3.54
C ILE A 145 13.92 9.43 4.62
N VAL A 146 15.14 9.01 4.28
CA VAL A 146 16.26 8.97 5.23
C VAL A 146 16.63 10.38 5.67
N ASN A 147 16.70 11.34 4.76
CA ASN A 147 17.05 12.72 5.09
C ASN A 147 16.00 13.39 5.95
N SER A 148 14.70 13.21 5.67
CA SER A 148 13.61 13.79 6.48
C SER A 148 13.61 13.23 7.90
N TYR A 149 13.85 11.93 8.04
CA TYR A 149 13.97 11.30 9.35
C TYR A 149 15.20 11.81 10.13
N VAL A 150 16.37 11.85 9.50
CA VAL A 150 17.62 12.31 10.15
C VAL A 150 17.55 13.80 10.52
N LYS A 151 16.92 14.62 9.69
CA LYS A 151 16.74 16.06 9.96
C LYS A 151 15.60 16.37 10.92
N VAL A 152 14.81 15.36 11.32
CA VAL A 152 13.64 15.51 12.19
C VAL A 152 12.60 16.48 11.59
N GLU A 153 12.53 16.55 10.27
CA GLU A 153 11.56 17.37 9.53
C GLU A 153 10.19 16.69 9.45
N ASP A 154 10.14 15.36 9.54
CA ASP A 154 8.90 14.60 9.52
C ASP A 154 8.19 14.67 10.88
N TRP A 155 6.99 15.24 10.93
CA TRP A 155 6.16 15.35 12.13
C TRP A 155 5.82 13.96 12.73
N ARG A 156 5.73 12.92 11.93
CA ARG A 156 5.47 11.53 12.36
C ARG A 156 6.55 10.99 13.28
N VAL A 157 7.76 11.48 13.17
CA VAL A 157 8.86 11.13 14.06
C VAL A 157 8.60 11.62 15.49
N LYS A 158 7.81 12.69 15.65
CA LYS A 158 7.53 13.33 16.95
C LYS A 158 6.21 12.89 17.57
N GLU A 159 5.24 12.42 16.77
CA GLU A 159 3.85 12.28 17.19
C GLU A 159 3.67 11.29 18.35
N ASN A 160 4.32 10.13 18.28
CA ASN A 160 4.21 9.08 19.29
C ASN A 160 5.58 8.61 19.81
N SER A 161 6.63 9.36 19.54
CA SER A 161 7.98 9.01 19.93
C SER A 161 8.43 9.81 21.13
N THR A 162 8.92 9.12 22.15
CA THR A 162 9.58 9.72 23.32
C THR A 162 11.03 10.05 23.09
N VAL A 163 11.58 9.66 21.93
CA VAL A 163 12.96 9.96 21.51
C VAL A 163 12.94 10.70 20.18
N THR A 164 13.80 11.70 20.05
CA THR A 164 13.92 12.52 18.82
C THR A 164 14.60 11.78 17.67
N TYR A 165 15.35 10.73 17.97
CA TYR A 165 16.01 9.86 17.01
C TYR A 165 16.25 8.49 17.63
N SER A 166 15.95 7.42 16.87
CA SER A 166 16.36 6.07 17.21
C SER A 166 16.69 5.28 15.95
N VAL A 167 17.67 4.37 16.04
CA VAL A 167 18.02 3.46 14.94
C VAL A 167 16.84 2.56 14.58
N GLY A 168 16.11 2.06 15.58
CA GLY A 168 14.89 1.29 15.37
C GLY A 168 13.82 2.09 14.62
N GLY A 169 13.60 3.34 14.99
CA GLY A 169 12.68 4.25 14.32
C GLY A 169 13.06 4.51 12.86
N LEU A 170 14.36 4.71 12.58
CA LEU A 170 14.83 4.84 11.19
C LEU A 170 14.55 3.58 10.36
N ILE A 171 14.82 2.40 10.93
CA ILE A 171 14.53 1.12 10.25
C ILE A 171 13.05 0.98 9.97
N LEU A 172 12.18 1.26 10.94
CA LEU A 172 10.74 1.18 10.79
C LEU A 172 10.20 2.21 9.79
N SER A 173 10.70 3.44 9.81
CA SER A 173 10.33 4.48 8.84
C SER A 173 10.67 4.05 7.41
N ASN A 174 11.88 3.52 7.19
CA ASN A 174 12.29 3.03 5.88
C ASN A 174 11.47 1.82 5.43
N SER A 175 11.27 0.83 6.31
CA SER A 175 10.43 -0.33 6.05
C SER A 175 8.99 0.08 5.76
N GLY A 176 8.45 1.00 6.55
CA GLY A 176 7.10 1.52 6.39
C GLY A 176 6.88 2.20 5.06
N ALA A 177 7.82 3.00 4.57
CA ALA A 177 7.72 3.65 3.27
C ALA A 177 7.69 2.64 2.11
N VAL A 178 8.52 1.60 2.17
CA VAL A 178 8.52 0.51 1.19
C VAL A 178 7.19 -0.25 1.22
N THR A 179 6.68 -0.55 2.41
CA THR A 179 5.41 -1.24 2.62
C THR A 179 4.23 -0.40 2.10
N ALA A 180 4.20 0.90 2.41
CA ALA A 180 3.17 1.81 1.92
C ALA A 180 3.15 1.87 0.38
N ASN A 181 4.32 1.93 -0.24
CA ASN A 181 4.40 1.87 -1.70
C ASN A 181 3.87 0.53 -2.26
N TYR A 182 4.15 -0.59 -1.58
CA TYR A 182 3.61 -1.90 -1.99
C TYR A 182 2.08 -1.93 -1.93
N TRP A 183 1.46 -1.42 -0.85
CA TRP A 183 0.00 -1.30 -0.76
C TRP A 183 -0.58 -0.50 -1.93
N LEU A 184 0.02 0.66 -2.23
CA LEU A 184 -0.49 1.60 -3.23
C LEU A 184 -0.15 1.21 -4.69
N SER A 185 0.77 0.26 -4.91
CA SER A 185 1.16 -0.15 -6.28
C SER A 185 0.72 -1.56 -6.65
N GLU A 186 0.54 -2.46 -5.67
CA GLU A 186 0.31 -3.88 -5.95
C GLU A 186 -1.03 -4.39 -5.36
N ILE A 187 -1.57 -3.74 -4.32
CA ILE A 187 -2.75 -4.23 -3.60
C ILE A 187 -4.00 -3.41 -3.92
N TYR A 188 -3.91 -2.09 -3.82
CA TYR A 188 -5.04 -1.22 -4.15
C TYR A 188 -5.15 -0.95 -5.65
N ASP A 189 -6.38 -0.83 -6.14
CA ASP A 189 -6.62 -0.35 -7.49
C ASP A 189 -6.08 1.07 -7.68
N ASN A 190 -5.66 1.40 -8.90
CA ASN A 190 -5.04 2.70 -9.21
C ASN A 190 -5.91 3.89 -8.78
N GLU A 191 -7.25 3.79 -8.93
CA GLU A 191 -8.19 4.83 -8.55
C GLU A 191 -8.11 5.13 -7.04
N ILE A 192 -8.06 4.10 -6.19
CA ILE A 192 -7.94 4.22 -4.73
C ILE A 192 -6.56 4.75 -4.35
N ALA A 193 -5.52 4.21 -4.97
CA ALA A 193 -4.14 4.63 -4.71
C ALA A 193 -3.91 6.10 -5.09
N ASP A 194 -4.45 6.54 -6.22
CA ASP A 194 -4.32 7.92 -6.69
C ASP A 194 -5.15 8.87 -5.83
N ALA A 195 -6.36 8.48 -5.40
CA ALA A 195 -7.15 9.27 -4.45
C ALA A 195 -6.40 9.49 -3.12
N HIS A 196 -5.69 8.45 -2.63
CA HIS A 196 -4.83 8.60 -1.44
C HIS A 196 -3.63 9.53 -1.70
N ARG A 197 -2.94 9.37 -2.84
CA ARG A 197 -1.78 10.21 -3.21
C ARG A 197 -2.16 11.67 -3.42
N ASN A 198 -3.35 11.93 -3.95
CA ASN A 198 -3.89 13.26 -4.20
C ASN A 198 -4.54 13.89 -2.94
N ALA A 199 -4.57 13.16 -1.83
CA ALA A 199 -5.20 13.55 -0.57
C ALA A 199 -6.75 13.71 -0.65
N ASP A 200 -7.40 13.06 -1.60
CA ASP A 200 -8.87 12.98 -1.67
C ASP A 200 -9.42 12.06 -0.56
N ILE A 201 -8.66 11.02 -0.22
CA ILE A 201 -8.91 10.11 0.91
C ILE A 201 -7.61 9.86 1.69
N HIS A 202 -7.75 9.38 2.93
CA HIS A 202 -6.62 8.93 3.73
C HIS A 202 -6.78 7.47 4.13
N ILE A 203 -5.81 6.62 3.74
CA ILE A 203 -5.73 5.21 4.15
C ILE A 203 -4.72 5.14 5.29
N HIS A 204 -5.17 4.64 6.45
CA HIS A 204 -4.33 4.50 7.65
C HIS A 204 -3.32 3.37 7.56
N ASP A 205 -2.19 3.51 8.26
CA ASP A 205 -1.25 2.45 8.63
C ASP A 205 -0.71 1.63 7.45
N LEU A 206 -0.52 2.27 6.31
CA LEU A 206 0.10 1.65 5.14
C LEU A 206 1.55 1.19 5.39
N SER A 207 2.15 1.58 6.52
CA SER A 207 3.51 1.18 6.91
C SER A 207 3.65 -0.28 7.33
N MET A 208 2.54 -1.01 7.53
CA MET A 208 2.53 -2.40 7.99
C MET A 208 1.62 -3.28 7.13
N LEU A 209 2.02 -4.54 6.92
CA LEU A 209 1.21 -5.57 6.24
C LEU A 209 0.53 -6.45 7.29
N THR A 210 -0.35 -5.86 8.10
CA THR A 210 -0.99 -6.56 9.23
C THR A 210 -2.40 -6.04 9.50
N GLY A 211 -3.10 -6.71 10.43
CA GLY A 211 -4.36 -6.21 10.99
C GLY A 211 -4.16 -4.91 11.77
N TYR A 212 -5.25 -4.13 11.91
CA TYR A 212 -5.17 -2.81 12.54
C TYR A 212 -5.16 -2.91 14.07
N CYS A 213 -6.26 -3.29 14.69
CA CYS A 213 -6.42 -3.40 16.14
C CYS A 213 -6.74 -4.83 16.57
N ALA A 214 -6.40 -5.18 17.81
CA ALA A 214 -6.71 -6.49 18.37
C ALA A 214 -7.19 -6.42 19.80
N GLY A 215 -8.17 -7.27 20.13
CA GLY A 215 -8.58 -7.56 21.49
C GLY A 215 -8.00 -8.91 21.93
N TRP A 216 -7.45 -8.96 23.14
CA TRP A 216 -6.78 -10.13 23.66
C TRP A 216 -7.50 -10.69 24.88
N SER A 217 -7.57 -12.02 24.97
CA SER A 217 -8.15 -12.71 26.10
C SER A 217 -7.17 -12.81 27.27
N LEU A 218 -7.46 -12.10 28.38
CA LEU A 218 -6.72 -12.28 29.61
C LEU A 218 -6.86 -13.70 30.18
N LYS A 219 -7.99 -14.36 29.95
CA LYS A 219 -8.21 -15.75 30.40
C LYS A 219 -7.14 -16.68 29.83
N GLN A 220 -6.79 -16.54 28.54
CA GLN A 220 -5.75 -17.37 27.94
C GLN A 220 -4.38 -17.06 28.54
N LEU A 221 -4.02 -15.80 28.69
CA LEU A 221 -2.76 -15.37 29.30
C LEU A 221 -2.62 -15.90 30.75
N ILE A 222 -3.68 -15.81 31.54
CA ILE A 222 -3.71 -16.29 32.94
C ILE A 222 -3.57 -17.80 33.00
N ARG A 223 -4.16 -18.53 32.04
CA ARG A 223 -4.15 -20.01 32.05
C ARG A 223 -2.85 -20.59 31.52
N GLU A 224 -2.24 -19.97 30.50
CA GLU A 224 -1.09 -20.53 29.78
C GLU A 224 0.21 -19.80 30.12
N GLY A 225 0.15 -18.58 30.60
CA GLY A 225 1.30 -17.69 30.72
C GLY A 225 1.77 -17.14 29.40
N LEU A 226 3.01 -16.65 29.33
CA LEU A 226 3.64 -16.26 28.10
C LEU A 226 4.41 -17.45 27.52
N GLY A 227 3.82 -18.08 26.52
CA GLY A 227 4.51 -19.03 25.68
C GLY A 227 5.72 -18.37 24.99
N GLY A 228 6.68 -19.16 24.61
CA GLY A 228 7.86 -18.72 23.88
C GLY A 228 8.08 -19.57 22.65
N ILE A 229 9.16 -19.30 21.95
CA ILE A 229 9.67 -20.16 20.89
C ILE A 229 10.24 -21.42 21.56
N GLU A 230 9.98 -22.58 20.98
CA GLU A 230 10.51 -23.86 21.47
C GLU A 230 12.02 -23.80 21.74
N GLY A 231 12.44 -24.26 22.90
CA GLY A 231 13.83 -24.18 23.35
C GLY A 231 14.26 -22.83 23.94
N LYS A 232 13.36 -21.86 24.08
CA LYS A 232 13.59 -20.58 24.77
C LYS A 232 12.92 -20.55 26.14
N ILE A 233 13.28 -19.53 26.94
CA ILE A 233 12.65 -19.30 28.24
C ILE A 233 11.19 -18.92 28.02
N THR A 234 10.29 -19.61 28.72
CA THR A 234 8.86 -19.31 28.81
C THR A 234 8.53 -18.72 30.18
N SER A 235 7.48 -17.94 30.27
CA SER A 235 6.92 -17.43 31.51
C SER A 235 5.70 -18.25 31.90
N ALA A 236 5.80 -19.03 32.93
CA ALA A 236 4.69 -19.83 33.47
C ALA A 236 3.48 -18.95 33.87
N PRO A 237 2.28 -19.51 33.98
CA PRO A 237 1.10 -18.79 34.47
C PRO A 237 1.37 -18.02 35.75
N ALA A 238 1.00 -16.74 35.77
CA ALA A 238 1.20 -15.86 36.91
C ALA A 238 0.44 -16.36 38.15
N LYS A 239 1.10 -16.39 39.28
CA LYS A 239 0.45 -16.71 40.59
C LYS A 239 0.10 -15.47 41.40
N HIS A 240 0.72 -14.35 41.11
CA HIS A 240 0.60 -13.08 41.81
C HIS A 240 0.22 -11.95 40.90
N LEU A 241 -0.56 -10.97 41.38
CA LEU A 241 -1.03 -9.83 40.60
C LEU A 241 0.13 -9.05 39.95
N SER A 242 1.21 -8.81 40.67
CA SER A 242 2.38 -8.10 40.13
C SER A 242 3.05 -8.82 38.98
N VAL A 243 3.06 -10.16 38.99
CA VAL A 243 3.62 -10.97 37.89
C VAL A 243 2.70 -10.92 36.68
N LEU A 244 1.38 -11.01 36.90
CA LEU A 244 0.40 -10.89 35.83
C LEU A 244 0.50 -9.51 35.14
N CYS A 245 0.57 -8.42 35.92
CA CYS A 245 0.76 -7.08 35.40
C CYS A 245 2.01 -6.98 34.49
N ASN A 246 3.10 -7.60 34.91
CA ASN A 246 4.33 -7.63 34.15
C ASN A 246 4.22 -8.49 32.87
N GLN A 247 3.53 -9.63 32.93
CA GLN A 247 3.24 -10.44 31.76
C GLN A 247 2.37 -9.68 30.73
N MET A 248 1.36 -8.94 31.18
CA MET A 248 0.52 -8.11 30.34
C MET A 248 1.32 -7.03 29.61
N VAL A 249 2.24 -6.32 30.31
CA VAL A 249 3.13 -5.33 29.69
C VAL A 249 4.01 -5.97 28.63
N ASN A 250 4.62 -7.11 28.94
CA ASN A 250 5.47 -7.81 27.97
C ASN A 250 4.68 -8.33 26.76
N PHE A 251 3.46 -8.85 26.98
CA PHE A 251 2.58 -9.31 25.93
C PHE A 251 2.23 -8.17 24.96
N LEU A 252 1.77 -7.03 25.49
CA LEU A 252 1.44 -5.86 24.68
C LEU A 252 2.66 -5.32 23.93
N GLY A 253 3.83 -5.30 24.59
CA GLY A 253 5.10 -4.91 23.98
C GLY A 253 5.55 -5.82 22.83
N ILE A 254 5.24 -7.10 22.87
CA ILE A 254 5.49 -8.05 21.78
C ILE A 254 4.47 -7.83 20.66
N MET A 255 3.19 -7.79 20.99
CA MET A 255 2.09 -7.75 20.02
C MET A 255 2.01 -6.45 19.25
N GLN A 256 2.53 -5.34 19.78
CA GLN A 256 2.63 -4.08 19.03
C GLN A 256 3.51 -4.17 17.78
N ASN A 257 4.37 -5.18 17.67
CA ASN A 257 5.18 -5.40 16.47
C ASN A 257 4.42 -6.20 15.40
N GLU A 258 3.31 -6.83 15.77
CA GLU A 258 2.50 -7.68 14.91
C GLU A 258 1.19 -7.01 14.48
N TRP A 259 0.80 -5.91 15.12
CA TRP A 259 -0.44 -5.20 14.90
C TRP A 259 -0.20 -3.69 14.80
N ALA A 260 -0.80 -3.05 13.80
CA ALA A 260 -0.56 -1.63 13.50
C ALA A 260 -1.22 -0.66 14.50
N GLY A 261 -2.34 -1.07 15.11
CA GLY A 261 -3.14 -0.19 15.95
C GLY A 261 -3.21 -0.63 17.42
N ALA A 262 -4.30 -0.22 18.07
CA ALA A 262 -4.48 -0.43 19.49
C ALA A 262 -4.62 -1.91 19.89
N GLN A 263 -4.08 -2.24 21.05
CA GLN A 263 -4.18 -3.54 21.71
C GLN A 263 -5.08 -3.40 22.93
N ALA A 264 -6.07 -4.27 23.09
CA ALA A 264 -7.03 -4.20 24.17
C ALA A 264 -7.08 -5.49 25.02
N PHE A 265 -7.20 -5.35 26.33
CA PHE A 265 -7.65 -6.42 27.20
C PHE A 265 -9.09 -6.15 27.65
N SER A 266 -9.97 -7.13 27.47
CA SER A 266 -11.35 -7.09 27.97
C SER A 266 -11.47 -7.67 29.38
N SER A 267 -12.51 -7.23 30.09
CA SER A 267 -12.85 -7.71 31.44
C SER A 267 -11.65 -7.63 32.40
N PHE A 268 -10.94 -6.52 32.34
CA PHE A 268 -9.66 -6.33 33.02
C PHE A 268 -9.81 -6.48 34.56
N ASP A 269 -10.77 -5.79 35.12
CA ASP A 269 -11.08 -5.85 36.56
C ASP A 269 -11.55 -7.25 36.99
N THR A 270 -12.47 -7.88 36.26
CA THR A 270 -13.00 -9.22 36.56
C THR A 270 -11.89 -10.27 36.57
N TYR A 271 -10.96 -10.24 35.63
CA TYR A 271 -9.88 -11.23 35.57
C TYR A 271 -8.73 -10.96 36.54
N LEU A 272 -8.55 -9.72 37.02
CA LEU A 272 -7.53 -9.40 38.01
C LEU A 272 -7.99 -9.60 39.46
N ALA A 273 -9.28 -9.46 39.73
CA ALA A 273 -9.86 -9.61 41.10
C ALA A 273 -9.50 -10.93 41.79
N PRO A 274 -9.47 -12.11 41.13
CA PRO A 274 -9.04 -13.36 41.73
C PRO A 274 -7.63 -13.33 42.35
N PHE A 275 -6.71 -12.60 41.75
CA PHE A 275 -5.33 -12.46 42.29
C PHE A 275 -5.30 -11.60 43.55
N VAL A 276 -6.15 -10.56 43.60
CA VAL A 276 -6.29 -9.72 44.78
C VAL A 276 -6.81 -10.55 45.96
N LYS A 277 -7.81 -11.40 45.68
CA LYS A 277 -8.38 -12.31 46.69
C LYS A 277 -7.39 -13.38 47.12
N ALA A 278 -6.74 -14.06 46.17
CA ALA A 278 -5.82 -15.17 46.48
C ALA A 278 -4.62 -14.73 47.32
N ASP A 279 -4.09 -13.54 47.07
CA ASP A 279 -2.95 -12.98 47.82
C ASP A 279 -3.39 -12.11 49.00
N ASN A 280 -4.71 -11.92 49.21
CA ASN A 280 -5.27 -11.04 50.23
C ASN A 280 -4.65 -9.62 50.20
N LEU A 281 -4.56 -9.02 48.99
CA LEU A 281 -3.88 -7.76 48.81
C LEU A 281 -4.68 -6.58 49.34
N SER A 282 -4.00 -5.66 49.99
CA SER A 282 -4.56 -4.39 50.42
C SER A 282 -4.67 -3.42 49.24
N TYR A 283 -5.52 -2.37 49.35
CA TYR A 283 -5.65 -1.34 48.31
C TYR A 283 -4.34 -0.71 47.90
N PRO A 284 -3.40 -0.32 48.80
CA PRO A 284 -2.10 0.23 48.34
C PRO A 284 -1.26 -0.75 47.52
N GLU A 285 -1.33 -2.05 47.80
CA GLU A 285 -0.61 -3.07 47.04
C GLU A 285 -1.21 -3.27 45.64
N VAL A 286 -2.54 -3.35 45.55
CA VAL A 286 -3.24 -3.41 44.27
C VAL A 286 -2.92 -2.15 43.44
N LYS A 287 -3.05 -0.95 44.04
CA LYS A 287 -2.72 0.32 43.39
C LYS A 287 -1.31 0.30 42.82
N LYS A 288 -0.33 -0.17 43.59
CA LYS A 288 1.07 -0.25 43.13
C LYS A 288 1.25 -1.21 41.94
N CYS A 289 0.52 -2.34 41.90
CA CYS A 289 0.56 -3.26 40.76
C CYS A 289 -0.02 -2.60 39.51
N ILE A 290 -1.17 -1.90 39.64
CA ILE A 290 -1.80 -1.19 38.50
C ILE A 290 -0.94 -0.02 38.04
N GLU A 291 -0.37 0.77 38.95
CA GLU A 291 0.59 1.84 38.61
C GLU A 291 1.79 1.29 37.82
N SER A 292 2.31 0.12 38.24
CA SER A 292 3.40 -0.55 37.52
C SER A 292 2.99 -0.99 36.10
N PHE A 293 1.76 -1.49 35.95
CA PHE A 293 1.22 -1.82 34.62
C PHE A 293 1.09 -0.57 33.76
N VAL A 294 0.44 0.48 34.25
CA VAL A 294 0.24 1.74 33.52
C VAL A 294 1.59 2.36 33.13
N TYR A 295 2.55 2.38 34.06
CA TYR A 295 3.90 2.86 33.77
C TYR A 295 4.57 2.01 32.69
N GLY A 296 4.46 0.67 32.81
CA GLY A 296 5.08 -0.27 31.86
C GLY A 296 4.57 -0.09 30.42
N VAL A 297 3.27 0.09 30.23
CA VAL A 297 2.70 0.31 28.89
C VAL A 297 2.96 1.73 28.33
N ASN A 298 3.30 2.69 29.18
CA ASN A 298 3.66 4.05 28.75
C ASN A 298 5.17 4.24 28.60
N THR A 299 5.98 3.26 28.98
CA THR A 299 7.42 3.35 28.82
C THR A 299 7.82 2.93 27.44
N PRO A 300 8.64 3.72 26.70
CA PRO A 300 9.18 3.26 25.44
C PRO A 300 10.02 2.03 25.70
N SER A 301 9.59 0.92 25.14
CA SER A 301 10.33 -0.31 25.28
C SER A 301 11.59 -0.27 24.42
N ARG A 302 12.54 -1.15 24.68
CA ARG A 302 13.69 -1.33 23.80
C ARG A 302 13.33 -1.82 22.40
N TRP A 303 12.07 -2.13 22.13
CA TRP A 303 11.52 -2.38 20.80
C TRP A 303 11.42 -1.09 19.98
N GLY A 304 11.63 0.01 20.63
CA GLY A 304 12.39 1.09 20.05
C GLY A 304 11.63 2.30 19.58
N THR A 305 10.32 2.38 19.50
CA THR A 305 9.79 3.57 18.84
C THR A 305 8.54 4.13 19.45
N GLN A 306 7.69 3.30 19.99
CA GLN A 306 6.38 3.71 20.46
C GLN A 306 6.00 2.91 21.70
N ALA A 307 5.41 3.57 22.68
CA ALA A 307 4.70 2.85 23.75
C ALA A 307 3.49 2.12 23.14
N PRO A 308 3.14 0.90 23.60
CA PRO A 308 1.96 0.21 23.10
C PRO A 308 0.71 1.06 23.26
N PHE A 309 0.02 1.32 22.14
CA PHE A 309 -1.30 1.95 22.20
C PHE A 309 -2.29 0.94 22.77
N SER A 310 -2.56 1.03 24.08
CA SER A 310 -3.27 0.03 24.84
C SER A 310 -4.61 0.53 25.35
N ASN A 311 -5.57 -0.39 25.41
CA ASN A 311 -6.90 -0.17 25.96
C ASN A 311 -7.25 -1.27 26.97
N ILE A 312 -8.05 -0.96 27.97
CA ILE A 312 -8.65 -1.91 28.89
C ILE A 312 -10.14 -1.67 28.97
N THR A 313 -10.92 -2.75 29.05
CA THR A 313 -12.36 -2.67 29.32
C THR A 313 -12.63 -3.10 30.77
N LEU A 314 -13.42 -2.34 31.47
CA LEU A 314 -13.86 -2.60 32.82
C LEU A 314 -15.32 -3.06 32.82
N ASP A 315 -15.61 -4.13 33.53
CA ASP A 315 -16.97 -4.67 33.65
C ASP A 315 -17.78 -3.97 34.74
N TRP A 316 -17.11 -3.44 35.77
CA TRP A 316 -17.68 -2.85 36.98
C TRP A 316 -18.49 -3.82 37.86
N THR A 317 -19.19 -4.76 37.24
CA THR A 317 -19.87 -5.89 37.85
C THR A 317 -19.49 -7.13 37.08
N VAL A 318 -19.34 -8.25 37.81
CA VAL A 318 -18.97 -9.52 37.18
C VAL A 318 -20.03 -9.90 36.13
N PRO A 319 -19.67 -10.12 34.87
CA PRO A 319 -20.61 -10.57 33.84
C PRO A 319 -21.26 -11.91 34.17
N ASP A 320 -22.52 -12.09 33.81
CA ASP A 320 -23.31 -13.29 34.14
C ASP A 320 -22.67 -14.58 33.58
N ASP A 321 -22.03 -14.52 32.46
CA ASP A 321 -21.33 -15.66 31.82
C ASP A 321 -20.05 -16.06 32.57
N LEU A 322 -19.44 -15.15 33.33
CA LEU A 322 -18.26 -15.43 34.17
C LEU A 322 -18.59 -15.68 35.61
N ALA A 323 -19.68 -15.12 36.12
CA ALA A 323 -19.99 -15.07 37.55
C ALA A 323 -19.94 -16.44 38.24
N GLU A 324 -20.51 -17.47 37.61
CA GLU A 324 -20.59 -18.83 38.17
C GLU A 324 -19.38 -19.71 37.81
N LEU A 325 -18.44 -19.23 37.03
CA LEU A 325 -17.24 -19.99 36.68
C LEU A 325 -16.20 -19.93 37.81
N PRO A 326 -15.40 -21.01 37.98
CA PRO A 326 -14.24 -20.98 38.84
C PRO A 326 -13.27 -19.86 38.42
N ALA A 327 -12.79 -19.10 39.38
CA ALA A 327 -11.74 -18.13 39.13
C ALA A 327 -10.42 -18.84 38.79
N ILE A 328 -9.55 -18.18 38.00
CA ILE A 328 -8.28 -18.78 37.53
C ILE A 328 -7.11 -18.00 38.13
N VAL A 329 -6.21 -18.71 38.81
CA VAL A 329 -4.94 -18.16 39.30
C VAL A 329 -3.83 -19.19 39.08
N GLY A 330 -2.68 -18.79 38.61
CA GLY A 330 -1.55 -19.70 38.34
C GLY A 330 -1.86 -20.81 37.36
N GLY A 331 -2.74 -20.55 36.37
CA GLY A 331 -3.16 -21.51 35.35
C GLY A 331 -4.17 -22.57 35.85
N LYS A 332 -4.64 -22.49 37.10
CA LYS A 332 -5.52 -23.46 37.72
C LYS A 332 -6.83 -22.84 38.15
N ASP A 333 -7.90 -23.65 38.09
CA ASP A 333 -9.20 -23.27 38.64
C ASP A 333 -9.10 -23.27 40.17
N MET A 334 -9.63 -22.21 40.78
CA MET A 334 -9.69 -22.01 42.23
C MET A 334 -10.97 -22.61 42.80
N ASP A 335 -11.03 -22.73 44.09
CA ASP A 335 -12.22 -23.18 44.87
C ASP A 335 -13.29 -22.10 45.04
N PHE A 336 -13.03 -20.89 44.56
CA PHE A 336 -13.95 -19.78 44.57
C PHE A 336 -14.25 -19.29 43.13
N LYS A 337 -15.38 -18.62 42.97
CA LYS A 337 -15.88 -18.14 41.67
C LYS A 337 -15.54 -16.68 41.45
N TYR A 338 -15.66 -16.21 40.18
CA TYR A 338 -15.45 -14.80 39.89
C TYR A 338 -16.37 -13.86 40.64
N LYS A 339 -17.65 -14.24 40.84
CA LYS A 339 -18.60 -13.46 41.65
C LYS A 339 -18.21 -13.30 43.12
N ASP A 340 -17.34 -14.15 43.63
CA ASP A 340 -16.88 -14.13 45.01
C ASP A 340 -15.68 -13.19 45.20
N CYS A 341 -15.16 -12.64 44.14
CA CYS A 341 -14.03 -11.71 44.12
C CYS A 341 -14.52 -10.29 44.07
#